data_15e80c50e0467fd17bae0e8a3d4abd46
#
_entry.id   15e80c50e0467fd17bae0e8a3d4abd46
#
_cell.length_a   1.000
_cell.length_b   1.000
_cell.length_c   1.000
_cell.angle_alpha   90.00
_cell.angle_beta   90.00
_cell.angle_gamma   90.00
#
_symmetry.space_group_name_H-M   'P 1'
#
loop_
_entity.id
_entity.type
_entity.pdbx_description
1 polymer ?
#
loop_
_entity_poly.entity_id
_entity_poly.type
_entity_poly.pdbx_seq_one_letter_code
_entity_poly.pdbx_strand_id
1 'polypeptide(L)'
;MTNYPSIFNDVIGPVMRGPSSSHCAASLRIARICRDLMDEQIKDILIEFDPNGSLATTHKSQGSDMGLFGGFLGWEAFDERLQDSEQYLATAGINYSIKICELAEKHPNTYQITLTNDKEKRTLVAISTGGGMIEVINIDGNKVSMAGDYFETLIYCTDATSIINYLEATILFDEITFHQGVHSFIEIKSQNIIPENICNEIKQMPTVTFIKAINPVLPIMARKNLKVPFITCNEMMEYNKDKNKSLWELAVDYESIRGNISPALVMDKMKAIIQIMRNAIETGLKGTNYKDRILGSQSPQYKETFEANQLIGGDVINKTIMYVSAIMEVKSSMGVIVAAPTAGSCGGLPGVVFGTADSIHKNED
;
A
#
# COMPACT_ATOMS: atom_id res chain seq x y z
N MET A 1 20.22 2.77 1.01
CA MET A 1 19.83 2.57 2.44
C MET A 1 19.54 1.10 2.66
N THR A 2 19.92 0.53 3.80
CA THR A 2 19.53 -0.82 4.18
C THR A 2 18.03 -0.81 4.45
N ASN A 3 17.24 -1.42 3.57
CA ASN A 3 15.80 -1.48 3.74
C ASN A 3 15.47 -2.62 4.72
N TYR A 4 15.04 -2.27 5.93
CA TYR A 4 14.56 -3.25 6.90
C TYR A 4 13.06 -3.46 6.69
N PRO A 5 12.60 -4.66 6.32
CA PRO A 5 11.19 -4.91 6.04
C PRO A 5 10.33 -4.70 7.29
N SER A 6 9.09 -4.26 7.10
CA SER A 6 8.07 -4.20 8.14
C SER A 6 7.14 -5.40 8.01
N ILE A 7 6.69 -5.95 9.13
CA ILE A 7 5.68 -7.01 9.11
C ILE A 7 4.42 -6.53 8.38
N PHE A 8 3.98 -5.30 8.66
CA PHE A 8 2.72 -4.76 8.13
C PHE A 8 2.82 -4.13 6.73
N ASN A 9 4.03 -3.75 6.28
CA ASN A 9 4.21 -3.24 4.93
C ASN A 9 4.52 -4.35 3.93
N ASP A 10 5.40 -5.30 4.34
CA ASP A 10 6.08 -6.21 3.40
C ASP A 10 5.65 -7.67 3.53
N VAL A 11 5.13 -8.09 4.70
CA VAL A 11 4.85 -9.51 4.98
C VAL A 11 3.36 -9.81 5.09
N ILE A 12 2.61 -9.04 5.88
CA ILE A 12 1.18 -9.24 6.13
C ILE A 12 0.44 -7.93 5.87
N GLY A 13 0.09 -7.71 4.62
CA GLY A 13 -0.57 -6.50 4.10
C GLY A 13 -0.33 -6.38 2.60
N PRO A 14 -1.01 -5.46 1.95
CA PRO A 14 -2.07 -4.60 2.47
C PRO A 14 -3.40 -5.30 2.74
N VAL A 15 -4.25 -4.66 3.55
CA VAL A 15 -5.69 -4.93 3.56
C VAL A 15 -6.27 -4.33 2.29
N MET A 16 -6.98 -5.13 1.48
CA MET A 16 -7.38 -4.69 0.15
C MET A 16 -8.58 -5.44 -0.43
N ARG A 17 -9.12 -4.91 -1.50
CA ARG A 17 -10.00 -5.60 -2.46
C ARG A 17 -9.28 -5.76 -3.79
N GLY A 18 -9.75 -6.67 -4.60
CA GLY A 18 -9.24 -6.85 -5.96
C GLY A 18 -8.32 -8.03 -6.15
N PRO A 19 -8.07 -8.35 -7.41
CA PRO A 19 -7.42 -9.60 -7.79
C PRO A 19 -5.90 -9.61 -7.53
N SER A 20 -5.26 -8.41 -7.48
CA SER A 20 -3.80 -8.32 -7.44
C SER A 20 -3.32 -7.15 -6.60
N SER A 21 -2.44 -7.41 -5.61
CA SER A 21 -1.84 -6.37 -4.78
C SER A 21 -0.89 -5.45 -5.57
N SER A 22 -0.10 -6.02 -6.48
CA SER A 22 0.83 -5.25 -7.32
C SER A 22 0.15 -4.39 -8.40
N HIS A 23 -1.13 -4.63 -8.65
CA HIS A 23 -1.94 -3.83 -9.57
C HIS A 23 -2.92 -2.94 -8.80
N CYS A 24 -3.91 -3.49 -8.14
CA CYS A 24 -4.96 -2.72 -7.50
C CYS A 24 -4.46 -1.88 -6.31
N ALA A 25 -3.82 -2.49 -5.31
CA ALA A 25 -3.38 -1.76 -4.12
C ALA A 25 -2.20 -0.81 -4.43
N ALA A 26 -1.26 -1.23 -5.28
CA ALA A 26 -0.14 -0.39 -5.68
C ALA A 26 -0.62 0.83 -6.48
N SER A 27 -1.49 0.65 -7.47
CA SER A 27 -2.01 1.76 -8.26
C SER A 27 -2.83 2.75 -7.43
N LEU A 28 -3.58 2.26 -6.46
CA LEU A 28 -4.33 3.11 -5.53
C LEU A 28 -3.37 3.99 -4.70
N ARG A 29 -2.29 3.43 -4.18
CA ARG A 29 -1.25 4.17 -3.45
C ARG A 29 -0.57 5.22 -4.33
N ILE A 30 -0.23 4.86 -5.58
CA ILE A 30 0.32 5.80 -6.57
C ILE A 30 -0.66 6.96 -6.81
N ALA A 31 -1.92 6.66 -7.04
CA ALA A 31 -2.93 7.67 -7.31
C ALA A 31 -3.22 8.59 -6.11
N ARG A 32 -3.11 8.09 -4.87
CA ARG A 32 -3.19 8.94 -3.67
C ARG A 32 -2.05 9.94 -3.61
N ILE A 33 -0.81 9.52 -3.92
CA ILE A 33 0.33 10.45 -4.04
C ILE A 33 0.09 11.46 -5.17
N CYS A 34 -0.40 11.01 -6.32
CA CYS A 34 -0.77 11.90 -7.42
C CYS A 34 -1.79 12.96 -6.98
N ARG A 35 -2.82 12.57 -6.24
CA ARG A 35 -3.83 13.48 -5.72
C ARG A 35 -3.23 14.55 -4.81
N ASP A 36 -2.30 14.18 -3.94
CA ASP A 36 -1.64 15.10 -3.03
C ASP A 36 -0.71 16.12 -3.76
N LEU A 37 -0.33 15.85 -5.01
CA LEU A 37 0.40 16.81 -5.86
C LEU A 37 -0.49 17.92 -6.42
N MET A 38 -1.82 17.81 -6.35
CA MET A 38 -2.76 18.81 -6.85
C MET A 38 -3.35 19.65 -5.73
N ASP A 39 -3.42 20.98 -5.89
CA ASP A 39 -4.01 21.87 -4.87
C ASP A 39 -5.54 21.93 -4.94
N GLU A 40 -6.09 21.68 -6.11
CA GLU A 40 -7.52 21.73 -6.38
C GLU A 40 -8.00 20.44 -7.03
N GLN A 41 -9.29 20.36 -7.27
CA GLN A 41 -9.90 19.21 -7.93
C GLN A 41 -9.20 18.90 -9.25
N ILE A 42 -8.82 17.64 -9.43
CA ILE A 42 -8.34 17.11 -10.69
C ILE A 42 -9.49 17.18 -11.72
N LYS A 43 -9.20 17.62 -12.94
CA LYS A 43 -10.17 17.63 -14.04
C LYS A 43 -9.89 16.55 -15.08
N ASP A 44 -8.65 16.44 -15.49
CA ASP A 44 -8.25 15.51 -16.54
C ASP A 44 -7.03 14.69 -16.09
N ILE A 45 -7.08 13.39 -16.38
CA ILE A 45 -6.03 12.43 -16.09
C ILE A 45 -5.61 11.72 -17.37
N LEU A 46 -4.32 11.77 -17.68
CA LEU A 46 -3.72 10.92 -18.69
C LEU A 46 -2.87 9.84 -17.98
N ILE A 47 -3.18 8.58 -18.26
CA ILE A 47 -2.45 7.41 -17.76
C ILE A 47 -1.76 6.76 -18.96
N GLU A 48 -0.47 6.51 -18.84
CA GLU A 48 0.33 5.92 -19.92
C GLU A 48 1.04 4.66 -19.43
N PHE A 49 0.97 3.59 -20.24
CA PHE A 49 1.62 2.30 -19.97
C PHE A 49 2.54 1.92 -21.14
N ASP A 50 3.70 1.34 -20.84
CA ASP A 50 4.62 0.82 -21.86
C ASP A 50 4.05 -0.42 -22.55
N PRO A 51 4.05 -0.50 -23.89
CA PRO A 51 3.52 -1.66 -24.62
C PRO A 51 4.23 -2.98 -24.29
N ASN A 52 5.47 -2.93 -23.82
CA ASN A 52 6.25 -4.09 -23.42
C ASN A 52 6.12 -4.41 -21.91
N GLY A 53 5.41 -3.55 -21.16
CA GLY A 53 5.11 -3.74 -19.75
C GLY A 53 3.93 -4.67 -19.52
N SER A 54 3.80 -5.19 -18.29
CA SER A 54 2.67 -6.08 -17.93
C SER A 54 1.33 -5.33 -17.95
N LEU A 55 1.35 -4.03 -17.64
CA LEU A 55 0.14 -3.20 -17.51
C LEU A 55 -0.60 -3.01 -18.83
N ALA A 56 0.09 -2.98 -19.97
CA ALA A 56 -0.52 -2.78 -21.28
C ALA A 56 -1.70 -3.74 -21.57
N THR A 57 -1.61 -4.96 -21.08
CA THR A 57 -2.63 -6.00 -21.28
C THR A 57 -3.41 -6.37 -20.02
N THR A 58 -2.94 -5.96 -18.83
CA THR A 58 -3.50 -6.42 -17.56
C THR A 58 -4.10 -5.31 -16.70
N HIS A 59 -3.92 -4.02 -17.03
CA HIS A 59 -4.36 -2.91 -16.19
C HIS A 59 -5.82 -3.02 -15.76
N LYS A 60 -6.73 -3.37 -16.66
CA LYS A 60 -8.15 -3.54 -16.37
C LYS A 60 -8.42 -4.84 -15.61
N SER A 61 -7.96 -5.98 -16.13
CA SER A 61 -8.26 -7.31 -15.57
C SER A 61 -7.64 -7.57 -14.20
N GLN A 62 -6.49 -6.95 -13.90
CA GLN A 62 -5.80 -7.07 -12.61
C GLN A 62 -6.12 -5.93 -11.63
N GLY A 63 -6.99 -4.98 -12.03
CA GLY A 63 -7.52 -3.94 -11.16
C GLY A 63 -6.67 -2.68 -11.00
N SER A 64 -5.70 -2.41 -11.91
CA SER A 64 -4.93 -1.16 -11.86
C SER A 64 -5.80 0.05 -12.08
N ASP A 65 -6.72 0.01 -13.05
CA ASP A 65 -7.64 1.12 -13.33
C ASP A 65 -8.50 1.42 -12.11
N MET A 66 -9.10 0.38 -11.55
CA MET A 66 -9.94 0.47 -10.36
C MET A 66 -9.18 1.07 -9.17
N GLY A 67 -7.95 0.61 -8.95
CA GLY A 67 -7.09 1.16 -7.90
C GLY A 67 -6.73 2.62 -8.14
N LEU A 68 -6.32 2.99 -9.37
CA LEU A 68 -6.04 4.39 -9.73
C LEU A 68 -7.26 5.29 -9.47
N PHE A 69 -8.43 4.90 -9.95
CA PHE A 69 -9.64 5.70 -9.80
C PHE A 69 -10.02 5.88 -8.32
N GLY A 70 -9.96 4.82 -7.52
CA GLY A 70 -10.17 4.90 -6.08
C GLY A 70 -9.14 5.80 -5.38
N GLY A 71 -7.88 5.72 -5.77
CA GLY A 71 -6.81 6.55 -5.22
C GLY A 71 -6.97 8.04 -5.55
N PHE A 72 -7.36 8.40 -6.78
CA PHE A 72 -7.68 9.78 -7.15
C PHE A 72 -8.88 10.33 -6.37
N LEU A 73 -9.82 9.47 -5.98
CA LEU A 73 -10.94 9.82 -5.10
C LEU A 73 -10.55 9.84 -3.61
N GLY A 74 -9.32 9.47 -3.25
CA GLY A 74 -8.80 9.46 -1.88
C GLY A 74 -9.25 8.29 -1.03
N TRP A 75 -9.65 7.17 -1.64
CA TRP A 75 -10.12 5.98 -0.95
C TRP A 75 -8.98 5.09 -0.46
N GLU A 76 -9.33 4.17 0.46
CA GLU A 76 -8.45 3.10 0.90
C GLU A 76 -8.60 1.84 0.03
N ALA A 77 -7.58 0.98 0.03
CA ALA A 77 -7.56 -0.20 -0.82
C ALA A 77 -8.64 -1.25 -0.49
N PHE A 78 -9.31 -1.14 0.65
CA PHE A 78 -10.42 -1.99 1.07
C PHE A 78 -11.81 -1.33 0.94
N ASP A 79 -11.90 -0.12 0.40
CA ASP A 79 -13.17 0.61 0.22
C ASP A 79 -14.15 -0.21 -0.65
N GLU A 80 -15.40 -0.31 -0.20
CA GLU A 80 -16.42 -1.11 -0.90
C GLU A 80 -16.80 -0.56 -2.27
N ARG A 81 -16.63 0.75 -2.49
CA ARG A 81 -16.94 1.46 -3.73
C ARG A 81 -15.94 1.20 -4.85
N LEU A 82 -14.80 0.55 -4.56
CA LEU A 82 -13.73 0.35 -5.55
C LEU A 82 -14.21 -0.32 -6.83
N GLN A 83 -15.11 -1.29 -6.76
CA GLN A 83 -15.63 -1.98 -7.93
C GLN A 83 -16.40 -1.05 -8.90
N ASP A 84 -16.93 0.06 -8.39
CA ASP A 84 -17.67 1.07 -9.16
C ASP A 84 -16.87 2.39 -9.29
N SER A 85 -15.56 2.36 -9.02
CA SER A 85 -14.70 3.55 -8.94
C SER A 85 -14.71 4.39 -10.21
N GLU A 86 -14.85 3.79 -11.39
CA GLU A 86 -14.99 4.50 -12.66
C GLU A 86 -16.24 5.41 -12.70
N GLN A 87 -17.37 4.89 -12.20
CA GLN A 87 -18.61 5.66 -12.13
C GLN A 87 -18.50 6.81 -11.13
N TYR A 88 -17.86 6.58 -9.99
CA TYR A 88 -17.62 7.62 -9.00
C TYR A 88 -16.66 8.70 -9.52
N LEU A 89 -15.63 8.31 -10.29
CA LEU A 89 -14.71 9.25 -10.92
C LEU A 89 -15.47 10.17 -11.91
N ALA A 90 -16.31 9.59 -12.75
CA ALA A 90 -17.17 10.34 -13.67
C ALA A 90 -18.14 11.27 -12.92
N THR A 91 -18.76 10.81 -11.83
CA THR A 91 -19.66 11.62 -10.99
C THR A 91 -18.92 12.77 -10.32
N ALA A 92 -17.64 12.61 -9.99
CA ALA A 92 -16.78 13.68 -9.48
C ALA A 92 -16.36 14.69 -10.55
N GLY A 93 -16.74 14.49 -11.82
CA GLY A 93 -16.40 15.37 -12.93
C GLY A 93 -14.94 15.24 -13.38
N ILE A 94 -14.30 14.11 -13.12
CA ILE A 94 -12.92 13.86 -13.50
C ILE A 94 -12.92 13.02 -14.78
N ASN A 95 -12.29 13.55 -15.84
CA ASN A 95 -12.08 12.82 -17.08
C ASN A 95 -10.78 12.04 -17.02
N TYR A 96 -10.72 10.90 -17.70
CA TYR A 96 -9.48 10.16 -17.83
C TYR A 96 -9.27 9.62 -19.25
N SER A 97 -8.03 9.37 -19.60
CA SER A 97 -7.64 8.66 -20.81
C SER A 97 -6.45 7.74 -20.52
N ILE A 98 -6.48 6.56 -21.12
CA ILE A 98 -5.40 5.57 -21.01
C ILE A 98 -4.75 5.43 -22.38
N LYS A 99 -3.42 5.52 -22.45
CA LYS A 99 -2.64 5.32 -23.66
C LYS A 99 -1.59 4.24 -23.48
N ILE A 100 -1.43 3.42 -24.48
CA ILE A 100 -0.33 2.47 -24.56
C ILE A 100 0.72 3.10 -25.50
N CYS A 101 1.87 3.47 -24.96
CA CYS A 101 2.95 4.13 -25.71
C CYS A 101 4.32 3.81 -25.07
N GLU A 102 5.38 3.96 -25.85
CA GLU A 102 6.73 3.76 -25.32
C GLU A 102 7.04 4.77 -24.21
N LEU A 103 7.48 4.25 -23.07
CA LEU A 103 7.94 5.03 -21.92
C LEU A 103 9.48 5.00 -21.82
N ALA A 104 10.04 6.03 -21.19
CA ALA A 104 11.47 6.08 -20.91
C ALA A 104 11.87 5.03 -19.86
N GLU A 105 11.04 4.86 -18.82
CA GLU A 105 11.22 3.83 -17.79
C GLU A 105 10.76 2.46 -18.31
N LYS A 106 11.60 1.44 -18.13
CA LYS A 106 11.36 0.09 -18.68
C LYS A 106 10.99 -0.97 -17.64
N HIS A 107 10.67 -0.57 -16.42
CA HIS A 107 10.14 -1.52 -15.43
C HIS A 107 8.75 -2.03 -15.89
N PRO A 108 8.47 -3.36 -15.81
CA PRO A 108 7.24 -3.95 -16.36
C PRO A 108 5.95 -3.39 -15.76
N ASN A 109 6.00 -2.84 -14.55
CA ASN A 109 4.85 -2.27 -13.84
C ASN A 109 5.02 -0.74 -13.68
N THR A 110 5.32 -0.03 -14.75
CA THR A 110 5.48 1.43 -14.77
C THR A 110 4.15 2.11 -15.03
N TYR A 111 3.87 3.11 -14.22
CA TYR A 111 2.75 4.05 -14.33
C TYR A 111 3.32 5.43 -14.64
N GLN A 112 2.97 6.01 -15.79
CA GLN A 112 3.22 7.42 -16.08
C GLN A 112 1.89 8.14 -16.08
N ILE A 113 1.75 9.14 -15.20
CA ILE A 113 0.47 9.80 -14.94
C ILE A 113 0.65 11.30 -15.09
N THR A 114 -0.24 11.91 -15.85
CA THR A 114 -0.35 13.38 -15.97
C THR A 114 -1.70 13.82 -15.43
N LEU A 115 -1.69 14.75 -14.50
CA LEU A 115 -2.86 15.37 -13.89
C LEU A 115 -2.97 16.80 -14.34
N THR A 116 -4.19 17.25 -14.67
CA THR A 116 -4.43 18.62 -15.12
C THR A 116 -5.70 19.18 -14.50
N ASN A 117 -5.67 20.46 -14.16
CA ASN A 117 -6.83 21.32 -13.90
C ASN A 117 -6.62 22.69 -14.52
N ASP A 118 -7.47 23.67 -14.21
CA ASP A 118 -7.38 25.01 -14.82
C ASP A 118 -6.12 25.80 -14.43
N LYS A 119 -5.44 25.42 -13.37
CA LYS A 119 -4.34 26.19 -12.78
C LYS A 119 -2.98 25.51 -12.94
N GLU A 120 -2.96 24.18 -12.95
CA GLU A 120 -1.70 23.44 -12.92
C GLU A 120 -1.77 22.13 -13.70
N LYS A 121 -0.59 21.69 -14.09
CA LYS A 121 -0.32 20.37 -14.67
C LYS A 121 0.82 19.73 -13.91
N ARG A 122 0.64 18.47 -13.47
CA ARG A 122 1.62 17.68 -12.76
C ARG A 122 1.89 16.36 -13.47
N THR A 123 3.12 15.91 -13.41
CA THR A 123 3.49 14.60 -13.95
C THR A 123 4.17 13.76 -12.88
N LEU A 124 3.86 12.47 -12.87
CA LEU A 124 4.47 11.50 -11.97
C LEU A 124 4.76 10.22 -12.71
N VAL A 125 5.95 9.65 -12.48
CA VAL A 125 6.29 8.29 -12.90
C VAL A 125 6.53 7.45 -11.65
N ALA A 126 5.86 6.32 -11.56
CA ALA A 126 6.01 5.38 -10.45
C ALA A 126 6.06 3.95 -10.96
N ILE A 127 6.62 3.07 -10.15
CA ILE A 127 6.67 1.63 -10.40
C ILE A 127 6.01 0.88 -9.24
N SER A 128 5.35 -0.24 -9.56
CA SER A 128 4.94 -1.21 -8.55
C SER A 128 6.04 -2.26 -8.39
N THR A 129 6.60 -2.35 -7.18
CA THR A 129 7.71 -3.26 -6.86
C THR A 129 7.23 -4.63 -6.35
N GLY A 130 5.91 -4.86 -6.29
CA GLY A 130 5.29 -6.11 -5.86
C GLY A 130 4.64 -6.00 -4.48
N GLY A 131 3.76 -6.94 -4.14
CA GLY A 131 3.08 -6.98 -2.82
C GLY A 131 2.23 -5.76 -2.48
N GLY A 132 1.97 -4.84 -3.41
CA GLY A 132 1.33 -3.55 -3.15
C GLY A 132 2.31 -2.42 -2.80
N MET A 133 3.62 -2.71 -2.81
CA MET A 133 4.66 -1.71 -2.63
C MET A 133 4.89 -0.92 -3.92
N ILE A 134 5.31 0.32 -3.76
CA ILE A 134 5.51 1.26 -4.85
C ILE A 134 6.83 2.02 -4.69
N GLU A 135 7.28 2.60 -5.77
CA GLU A 135 8.31 3.65 -5.76
C GLU A 135 7.93 4.72 -6.78
N VAL A 136 7.82 5.97 -6.34
CA VAL A 136 7.76 7.12 -7.24
C VAL A 136 9.19 7.48 -7.61
N ILE A 137 9.47 7.47 -8.90
CA ILE A 137 10.82 7.64 -9.45
C ILE A 137 11.02 8.96 -10.20
N ASN A 138 9.92 9.65 -10.53
CA ASN A 138 9.98 10.96 -11.16
C ASN A 138 8.77 11.81 -10.79
N ILE A 139 8.99 13.08 -10.51
CA ILE A 139 7.95 14.11 -10.33
C ILE A 139 8.35 15.35 -11.15
N ASP A 140 7.47 15.81 -12.05
CA ASP A 140 7.65 16.99 -12.88
C ASP A 140 9.00 17.04 -13.62
N GLY A 141 9.50 15.88 -14.06
CA GLY A 141 10.77 15.73 -14.77
C GLY A 141 12.00 15.53 -13.88
N ASN A 142 11.88 15.62 -12.56
CA ASN A 142 12.97 15.40 -11.62
C ASN A 142 12.95 13.96 -11.10
N LYS A 143 14.13 13.34 -11.03
CA LYS A 143 14.28 12.02 -10.40
C LYS A 143 14.12 12.14 -8.89
N VAL A 144 13.28 11.30 -8.33
CA VAL A 144 13.06 11.15 -6.89
C VAL A 144 13.11 9.67 -6.50
N SER A 145 13.06 9.37 -5.22
CA SER A 145 12.88 8.02 -4.69
C SER A 145 11.97 8.09 -3.48
N MET A 146 10.67 7.83 -3.70
CA MET A 146 9.62 7.96 -2.69
C MET A 146 8.85 6.64 -2.62
N ALA A 147 8.97 5.94 -1.49
CA ALA A 147 8.26 4.68 -1.26
C ALA A 147 6.85 4.90 -0.67
N GLY A 148 6.48 6.14 -0.35
CA GLY A 148 5.21 6.48 0.29
C GLY A 148 5.18 6.15 1.79
N ASP A 149 6.32 6.14 2.43
CA ASP A 149 6.53 5.80 3.85
C ASP A 149 7.01 6.98 4.71
N TYR A 150 6.92 8.20 4.17
CA TYR A 150 7.18 9.48 4.86
C TYR A 150 6.04 10.46 4.62
N PHE A 151 5.90 11.44 5.50
CA PHE A 151 5.35 12.73 5.09
C PHE A 151 6.40 13.42 4.24
N GLU A 152 6.04 13.79 3.02
CA GLU A 152 6.95 14.46 2.11
C GLU A 152 6.43 15.84 1.76
N THR A 153 7.33 16.82 1.80
CA THR A 153 7.01 18.20 1.42
C THR A 153 7.89 18.61 0.26
N LEU A 154 7.28 19.04 -0.84
CA LEU A 154 7.96 19.54 -2.02
C LEU A 154 7.81 21.05 -2.06
N ILE A 155 8.93 21.78 -1.92
CA ILE A 155 8.97 23.24 -1.99
C ILE A 155 9.57 23.64 -3.34
N TYR A 156 8.71 24.03 -4.26
CA TYR A 156 9.14 24.46 -5.60
C TYR A 156 9.75 25.87 -5.51
N CYS A 157 11.02 25.99 -5.91
CA CYS A 157 11.78 27.21 -5.77
C CYS A 157 12.88 27.36 -6.82
N THR A 158 13.34 28.59 -7.03
CA THR A 158 14.44 28.91 -7.95
C THR A 158 15.82 28.90 -7.27
N ASP A 159 15.86 29.09 -5.94
CA ASP A 159 17.06 28.97 -5.11
C ASP A 159 16.70 28.31 -3.77
N ALA A 160 17.48 27.31 -3.39
CA ALA A 160 17.21 26.49 -2.23
C ALA A 160 17.94 26.93 -0.96
N THR A 161 19.02 27.70 -1.09
CA THR A 161 19.97 27.91 0.02
C THR A 161 19.34 28.55 1.26
N SER A 162 18.60 29.65 1.06
CA SER A 162 17.93 30.34 2.18
C SER A 162 16.84 29.51 2.83
N ILE A 163 16.14 28.72 2.03
CA ILE A 163 15.04 27.85 2.49
C ILE A 163 15.59 26.70 3.31
N ILE A 164 16.64 26.02 2.83
CA ILE A 164 17.30 24.92 3.54
C ILE A 164 17.82 25.41 4.90
N ASN A 165 18.55 26.53 4.94
CA ASN A 165 19.06 27.11 6.20
C ASN A 165 17.95 27.43 7.19
N TYR A 166 16.82 27.94 6.70
CA TYR A 166 15.65 28.22 7.54
C TYR A 166 15.03 26.93 8.10
N LEU A 167 14.85 25.90 7.25
CA LEU A 167 14.29 24.61 7.65
C LEU A 167 15.17 23.89 8.68
N GLU A 168 16.50 23.87 8.47
CA GLU A 168 17.46 23.26 9.39
C GLU A 168 17.42 23.92 10.78
N ALA A 169 17.12 25.23 10.85
CA ALA A 169 17.01 25.96 12.10
C ALA A 169 15.63 25.82 12.78
N THR A 170 14.59 25.41 12.05
CA THR A 170 13.20 25.57 12.51
C THR A 170 12.49 24.24 12.76
N ILE A 171 12.77 23.19 11.97
CA ILE A 171 12.07 21.91 12.07
C ILE A 171 13.03 20.73 12.13
N LEU A 172 12.50 19.60 12.62
CA LEU A 172 13.18 18.31 12.53
C LEU A 172 12.69 17.58 11.29
N PHE A 173 13.60 17.03 10.52
CA PHE A 173 13.33 16.21 9.35
C PHE A 173 14.31 15.03 9.25
N ASP A 174 13.92 14.02 8.49
CA ASP A 174 14.75 12.82 8.26
C ASP A 174 15.75 13.06 7.11
N GLU A 175 15.28 13.65 6.02
CA GLU A 175 16.08 13.90 4.83
C GLU A 175 15.64 15.21 4.15
N ILE A 176 16.57 15.92 3.54
CA ILE A 176 16.31 17.09 2.71
C ILE A 176 17.19 16.99 1.47
N THR A 177 16.58 17.12 0.28
CA THR A 177 17.26 17.01 -1.00
C THR A 177 16.79 18.10 -1.95
N PHE A 178 17.69 18.79 -2.62
CA PHE A 178 17.35 19.73 -3.68
C PHE A 178 17.43 19.05 -5.04
N HIS A 179 16.31 19.02 -5.74
CA HIS A 179 16.19 18.51 -7.11
C HIS A 179 16.24 19.67 -8.09
N GLN A 180 17.29 19.71 -8.88
CA GLN A 180 17.51 20.75 -9.89
C GLN A 180 17.05 20.27 -11.26
N GLY A 181 16.09 20.99 -11.86
CA GLY A 181 15.53 20.67 -13.18
C GLY A 181 14.69 21.81 -13.72
N VAL A 182 13.82 21.52 -14.70
CA VAL A 182 12.87 22.52 -15.24
C VAL A 182 11.94 23.06 -14.17
N HIS A 183 11.50 22.19 -13.29
CA HIS A 183 10.71 22.50 -12.11
C HIS A 183 11.51 22.11 -10.86
N SER A 184 12.48 22.96 -10.48
CA SER A 184 13.31 22.67 -9.30
C SER A 184 12.52 22.74 -8.01
N PHE A 185 12.78 21.80 -7.09
CA PHE A 185 12.17 21.79 -5.76
C PHE A 185 13.07 21.17 -4.69
N ILE A 186 12.80 21.51 -3.44
CA ILE A 186 13.35 20.85 -2.27
C ILE A 186 12.37 19.75 -1.85
N GLU A 187 12.85 18.52 -1.73
CA GLU A 187 12.14 17.40 -1.13
C GLU A 187 12.54 17.25 0.33
N ILE A 188 11.56 17.17 1.22
CA ILE A 188 11.77 17.01 2.64
C ILE A 188 11.00 15.77 3.10
N LYS A 189 11.70 14.78 3.67
CA LYS A 189 11.12 13.60 4.31
C LYS A 189 11.08 13.80 5.81
N SER A 190 9.91 13.63 6.42
CA SER A 190 9.70 13.87 7.85
C SER A 190 8.69 12.90 8.47
N GLN A 191 8.71 12.84 9.82
CA GLN A 191 7.77 12.01 10.59
C GLN A 191 6.40 12.66 10.77
N ASN A 192 6.30 13.95 10.51
CA ASN A 192 5.08 14.73 10.63
C ASN A 192 4.99 15.73 9.48
N ILE A 193 3.76 16.13 9.15
CA ILE A 193 3.55 17.24 8.22
C ILE A 193 4.20 18.53 8.75
N ILE A 194 4.79 19.30 7.87
CA ILE A 194 5.37 20.61 8.26
C ILE A 194 4.23 21.52 8.73
N PRO A 195 4.34 22.15 9.90
CA PRO A 195 3.31 23.03 10.44
C PRO A 195 2.94 24.18 9.47
N GLU A 196 1.65 24.49 9.43
CA GLU A 196 1.11 25.48 8.48
C GLU A 196 1.75 26.87 8.62
N ASN A 197 2.07 27.30 9.85
CA ASN A 197 2.76 28.56 10.08
C ASN A 197 4.15 28.60 9.41
N ILE A 198 4.91 27.50 9.48
CA ILE A 198 6.20 27.36 8.82
C ILE A 198 6.03 27.36 7.29
N CYS A 199 5.05 26.62 6.77
CA CYS A 199 4.74 26.65 5.35
C CYS A 199 4.36 28.05 4.87
N ASN A 200 3.62 28.82 5.68
CA ASN A 200 3.25 30.19 5.35
C ASN A 200 4.45 31.16 5.36
N GLU A 201 5.39 30.99 6.28
CA GLU A 201 6.64 31.76 6.27
C GLU A 201 7.49 31.46 5.04
N ILE A 202 7.62 30.18 4.67
CA ILE A 202 8.35 29.75 3.47
C ILE A 202 7.69 30.29 2.20
N LYS A 203 6.37 30.28 2.11
CA LYS A 203 5.63 30.86 0.95
C LYS A 203 5.89 32.35 0.73
N GLN A 204 6.32 33.10 1.76
CA GLN A 204 6.68 34.50 1.62
C GLN A 204 8.11 34.74 1.10
N MET A 205 8.93 33.67 1.01
CA MET A 205 10.29 33.79 0.48
C MET A 205 10.26 34.04 -1.02
N PRO A 206 11.02 35.01 -1.55
CA PRO A 206 10.90 35.44 -2.96
C PRO A 206 11.20 34.34 -4.01
N THR A 207 11.96 33.33 -3.60
CA THR A 207 12.37 32.22 -4.49
C THR A 207 11.35 31.08 -4.53
N VAL A 208 10.34 31.07 -3.65
CA VAL A 208 9.33 30.03 -3.54
C VAL A 208 8.14 30.33 -4.46
N THR A 209 7.74 29.32 -5.23
CA THR A 209 6.58 29.40 -6.11
C THR A 209 5.33 28.79 -5.47
N PHE A 210 5.45 27.57 -4.97
CA PHE A 210 4.38 26.84 -4.24
C PHE A 210 4.97 25.68 -3.43
N ILE A 211 4.13 25.10 -2.58
CA ILE A 211 4.49 23.97 -1.71
C ILE A 211 3.45 22.87 -1.90
N LYS A 212 3.88 21.63 -2.00
CA LYS A 212 3.01 20.44 -2.00
C LYS A 212 3.33 19.58 -0.78
N ALA A 213 2.30 19.05 -0.16
CA ALA A 213 2.43 18.13 0.96
C ALA A 213 1.84 16.76 0.57
N ILE A 214 2.63 15.72 0.69
CA ILE A 214 2.27 14.35 0.32
C ILE A 214 2.22 13.53 1.60
N ASN A 215 1.09 12.86 1.79
CA ASN A 215 0.88 11.99 2.94
C ASN A 215 1.45 10.58 2.69
N PRO A 216 1.93 9.89 3.73
CA PRO A 216 2.34 8.50 3.60
C PRO A 216 1.15 7.61 3.22
N VAL A 217 1.43 6.60 2.41
CA VAL A 217 0.44 5.61 1.95
C VAL A 217 0.71 4.22 2.51
N LEU A 218 1.80 4.05 3.24
CA LEU A 218 2.15 2.80 3.92
C LEU A 218 1.72 2.83 5.40
N PRO A 219 1.31 1.68 5.97
CA PRO A 219 0.85 1.60 7.36
C PRO A 219 1.94 1.83 8.42
N ILE A 220 3.20 1.62 8.07
CA ILE A 220 4.36 1.85 8.93
C ILE A 220 5.37 2.72 8.20
N MET A 221 5.70 3.85 8.79
CA MET A 221 6.64 4.82 8.22
C MET A 221 8.10 4.35 8.34
N ALA A 222 8.93 4.85 7.43
CA ALA A 222 10.38 4.80 7.57
C ALA A 222 10.89 6.00 8.40
N ARG A 223 12.18 6.02 8.70
CA ARG A 223 12.85 7.12 9.39
C ARG A 223 14.35 7.12 9.15
N LYS A 224 14.97 8.27 9.37
CA LYS A 224 16.44 8.40 9.37
C LYS A 224 17.05 7.50 10.45
N ASN A 225 18.17 6.88 10.11
CA ASN A 225 18.90 6.00 11.03
C ASN A 225 18.05 4.83 11.57
N LEU A 226 17.13 4.32 10.74
CA LEU A 226 16.33 3.14 11.04
C LEU A 226 17.25 1.99 11.48
N LYS A 227 16.96 1.41 12.63
CA LYS A 227 17.64 0.23 13.16
C LYS A 227 16.61 -0.81 13.56
N VAL A 228 17.02 -2.07 13.49
CA VAL A 228 16.23 -3.20 13.96
C VAL A 228 17.08 -4.00 14.96
N PRO A 229 16.46 -4.76 15.85
CA PRO A 229 17.20 -5.50 16.89
C PRO A 229 17.97 -6.70 16.32
N PHE A 230 17.55 -7.23 15.18
CA PHE A 230 18.16 -8.38 14.48
C PHE A 230 17.67 -8.44 13.04
N ILE A 231 18.44 -9.06 12.15
CA ILE A 231 18.08 -9.34 10.75
C ILE A 231 18.21 -10.85 10.49
N THR A 232 19.21 -11.47 11.07
CA THR A 232 19.48 -12.92 10.93
C THR A 232 18.99 -13.69 12.13
N CYS A 233 18.79 -15.00 11.95
CA CYS A 233 18.43 -15.89 13.04
C CYS A 233 19.49 -15.91 14.16
N ASN A 234 20.77 -15.82 13.81
CA ASN A 234 21.86 -15.76 14.79
C ASN A 234 21.79 -14.48 15.65
N GLU A 235 21.55 -13.32 15.02
CA GLU A 235 21.36 -12.06 15.73
C GLU A 235 20.12 -12.11 16.62
N MET A 236 19.03 -12.73 16.17
CA MET A 236 17.81 -12.91 16.96
C MET A 236 18.07 -13.78 18.19
N MET A 237 18.83 -14.87 18.04
CA MET A 237 19.22 -15.74 19.15
C MET A 237 20.09 -15.00 20.17
N GLU A 238 21.07 -14.22 19.73
CA GLU A 238 21.91 -13.41 20.62
C GLU A 238 21.11 -12.29 21.31
N TYR A 239 20.22 -11.61 20.57
CA TYR A 239 19.31 -10.61 21.14
C TYR A 239 18.41 -11.19 22.24
N ASN A 240 18.02 -12.45 22.11
CA ASN A 240 17.12 -13.15 23.06
C ASN A 240 17.84 -13.83 24.22
N LYS A 241 19.16 -13.94 24.22
CA LYS A 241 19.96 -14.78 25.11
C LYS A 241 19.59 -14.68 26.60
N ASP A 242 19.37 -13.45 27.11
CA ASP A 242 19.02 -13.19 28.50
C ASP A 242 17.57 -12.76 28.71
N LYS A 243 16.75 -12.75 27.64
CA LYS A 243 15.37 -12.25 27.68
C LYS A 243 14.33 -13.35 27.75
N ASN A 244 14.67 -14.55 27.26
CA ASN A 244 13.78 -15.73 27.23
C ASN A 244 12.41 -15.46 26.60
N LYS A 245 12.37 -14.58 25.60
CA LYS A 245 11.15 -14.23 24.86
C LYS A 245 10.78 -15.34 23.88
N SER A 246 9.48 -15.54 23.70
CA SER A 246 8.92 -16.37 22.64
C SER A 246 9.10 -15.70 21.26
N LEU A 247 8.92 -16.47 20.19
CA LEU A 247 9.10 -15.95 18.82
C LEU A 247 8.18 -14.78 18.49
N TRP A 248 6.93 -14.82 18.96
CA TRP A 248 5.98 -13.73 18.71
C TRP A 248 6.36 -12.45 19.48
N GLU A 249 6.90 -12.56 20.70
CA GLU A 249 7.38 -11.40 21.46
C GLU A 249 8.61 -10.76 20.78
N LEU A 250 9.48 -11.59 20.18
CA LEU A 250 10.59 -11.09 19.36
C LEU A 250 10.11 -10.38 18.08
N ALA A 251 9.05 -10.88 17.45
CA ALA A 251 8.44 -10.21 16.31
C ALA A 251 7.82 -8.86 16.71
N VAL A 252 7.18 -8.77 17.87
CA VAL A 252 6.67 -7.51 18.43
C VAL A 252 7.81 -6.54 18.72
N ASP A 253 8.91 -6.98 19.33
CA ASP A 253 10.09 -6.13 19.55
C ASP A 253 10.66 -5.59 18.22
N TYR A 254 10.79 -6.48 17.23
CA TYR A 254 11.29 -6.11 15.91
C TYR A 254 10.45 -5.00 15.29
N GLU A 255 9.13 -5.20 15.16
CA GLU A 255 8.24 -4.26 14.51
C GLU A 255 8.09 -2.95 15.29
N SER A 256 8.05 -3.05 16.62
CA SER A 256 8.01 -1.88 17.51
C SER A 256 9.25 -0.97 17.32
N ILE A 257 10.44 -1.56 17.29
CA ILE A 257 11.70 -0.83 17.11
C ILE A 257 11.79 -0.32 15.66
N ARG A 258 11.47 -1.15 14.67
CA ARG A 258 11.46 -0.79 13.25
C ARG A 258 10.51 0.38 12.97
N GLY A 259 9.28 0.29 13.43
CA GLY A 259 8.22 1.27 13.17
C GLY A 259 8.22 2.47 14.12
N ASN A 260 9.03 2.44 15.18
CA ASN A 260 8.96 3.42 16.27
C ASN A 260 7.54 3.57 16.84
N ILE A 261 6.87 2.45 17.03
CA ILE A 261 5.53 2.34 17.58
C ILE A 261 5.55 1.49 18.85
N SER A 262 4.56 1.66 19.70
CA SER A 262 4.49 0.87 20.95
C SER A 262 4.23 -0.62 20.67
N PRO A 263 4.72 -1.54 21.52
CA PRO A 263 4.35 -2.96 21.45
C PRO A 263 2.84 -3.19 21.45
N ALA A 264 2.10 -2.40 22.23
CA ALA A 264 0.63 -2.47 22.27
C ALA A 264 0.03 -2.17 20.89
N LEU A 265 0.51 -1.12 20.19
CA LEU A 265 0.02 -0.78 18.86
C LEU A 265 0.37 -1.86 17.82
N VAL A 266 1.52 -2.54 17.94
CA VAL A 266 1.87 -3.70 17.10
C VAL A 266 0.83 -4.81 17.29
N MET A 267 0.50 -5.13 18.54
CA MET A 267 -0.51 -6.14 18.87
C MET A 267 -1.90 -5.77 18.37
N ASP A 268 -2.32 -4.51 18.55
CA ASP A 268 -3.63 -4.02 18.08
C ASP A 268 -3.75 -4.11 16.55
N LYS A 269 -2.69 -3.73 15.82
CA LYS A 269 -2.64 -3.88 14.36
C LYS A 269 -2.76 -5.35 13.94
N MET A 270 -2.05 -6.25 14.60
CA MET A 270 -2.11 -7.68 14.30
C MET A 270 -3.49 -8.26 14.61
N LYS A 271 -4.11 -7.92 15.75
CA LYS A 271 -5.49 -8.33 16.09
C LYS A 271 -6.50 -7.87 15.04
N ALA A 272 -6.37 -6.63 14.56
CA ALA A 272 -7.22 -6.12 13.49
C ALA A 272 -7.07 -6.94 12.19
N ILE A 273 -5.84 -7.29 11.82
CA ILE A 273 -5.54 -8.14 10.66
C ILE A 273 -6.16 -9.54 10.83
N ILE A 274 -5.97 -10.16 11.99
CA ILE A 274 -6.52 -11.47 12.33
C ILE A 274 -8.05 -11.46 12.17
N GLN A 275 -8.71 -10.42 12.69
CA GLN A 275 -10.17 -10.28 12.57
C GLN A 275 -10.62 -10.15 11.10
N ILE A 276 -9.89 -9.40 10.27
CA ILE A 276 -10.19 -9.27 8.85
C ILE A 276 -10.03 -10.62 8.13
N MET A 277 -8.98 -11.37 8.43
CA MET A 277 -8.76 -12.70 7.87
C MET A 277 -9.89 -13.66 8.28
N ARG A 278 -10.32 -13.66 9.54
CA ARG A 278 -11.44 -14.47 10.03
C ARG A 278 -12.74 -14.10 9.33
N ASN A 279 -13.04 -12.81 9.21
CA ASN A 279 -14.21 -12.31 8.50
C ASN A 279 -14.23 -12.74 7.02
N ALA A 280 -13.06 -12.79 6.38
CA ALA A 280 -12.94 -13.28 5.01
C ALA A 280 -13.30 -14.77 4.91
N ILE A 281 -12.83 -15.62 5.86
CA ILE A 281 -13.22 -17.04 5.94
C ILE A 281 -14.73 -17.16 6.06
N GLU A 282 -15.32 -16.48 7.05
CA GLU A 282 -16.78 -16.57 7.31
C GLU A 282 -17.60 -16.09 6.11
N THR A 283 -17.17 -15.03 5.43
CA THR A 283 -17.82 -14.52 4.23
C THR A 283 -17.80 -15.54 3.11
N GLY A 284 -16.64 -16.16 2.85
CA GLY A 284 -16.52 -17.19 1.83
C GLY A 284 -17.38 -18.44 2.12
N LEU A 285 -17.43 -18.86 3.40
CA LEU A 285 -18.25 -20.00 3.84
C LEU A 285 -19.76 -19.73 3.78
N LYS A 286 -20.20 -18.48 3.80
CA LYS A 286 -21.60 -18.10 3.56
C LYS A 286 -21.94 -18.02 2.07
N GLY A 287 -20.93 -17.95 1.21
CA GLY A 287 -21.05 -17.83 -0.23
C GLY A 287 -20.74 -16.42 -0.73
N THR A 288 -20.22 -16.35 -1.94
CA THR A 288 -19.83 -15.13 -2.61
C THR A 288 -20.63 -14.90 -3.89
N ASN A 289 -20.93 -13.65 -4.19
CA ASN A 289 -21.61 -13.27 -5.42
C ASN A 289 -20.96 -12.04 -6.03
N TYR A 290 -20.37 -12.19 -7.21
CA TYR A 290 -19.78 -11.09 -7.98
C TYR A 290 -19.85 -11.43 -9.47
N LYS A 291 -20.27 -10.48 -10.30
CA LYS A 291 -20.53 -10.68 -11.72
C LYS A 291 -19.30 -11.19 -12.49
N ASP A 292 -18.15 -10.59 -12.23
CA ASP A 292 -16.90 -10.87 -12.97
C ASP A 292 -15.91 -11.73 -12.15
N ARG A 293 -16.40 -12.54 -11.21
CA ARG A 293 -15.55 -13.41 -10.41
C ARG A 293 -14.84 -14.47 -11.26
N ILE A 294 -13.59 -14.75 -10.89
CA ILE A 294 -12.80 -15.81 -11.55
C ILE A 294 -13.15 -17.19 -10.97
N LEU A 295 -13.30 -17.29 -9.65
CA LEU A 295 -13.64 -18.54 -8.94
C LEU A 295 -15.14 -18.55 -8.62
N GLY A 296 -15.76 -19.69 -8.83
CA GLY A 296 -17.13 -19.94 -8.39
C GLY A 296 -17.23 -20.05 -6.87
N SER A 297 -18.45 -19.92 -6.33
CA SER A 297 -18.70 -20.13 -4.91
C SER A 297 -18.93 -21.63 -4.65
N GLN A 298 -17.92 -22.31 -4.12
CA GLN A 298 -17.93 -23.74 -3.77
C GLN A 298 -17.81 -23.99 -2.27
N SER A 299 -17.29 -23.01 -1.54
CA SER A 299 -17.00 -23.14 -0.10
C SER A 299 -18.22 -23.46 0.76
N PRO A 300 -19.45 -22.97 0.50
CA PRO A 300 -20.64 -23.39 1.24
C PRO A 300 -20.91 -24.90 1.10
N GLN A 301 -20.84 -25.44 -0.13
CA GLN A 301 -21.04 -26.88 -0.37
C GLN A 301 -19.94 -27.72 0.27
N TYR A 302 -18.68 -27.22 0.24
CA TYR A 302 -17.56 -27.89 0.91
C TYR A 302 -17.81 -27.96 2.42
N LYS A 303 -18.29 -26.86 3.03
CA LYS A 303 -18.66 -26.79 4.45
C LYS A 303 -19.76 -27.81 4.80
N GLU A 304 -20.85 -27.88 4.03
CA GLU A 304 -21.92 -28.86 4.22
C GLU A 304 -21.40 -30.31 4.16
N THR A 305 -20.53 -30.62 3.18
CA THR A 305 -19.93 -31.94 3.02
C THR A 305 -18.98 -32.29 4.18
N PHE A 306 -18.25 -31.29 4.69
CA PHE A 306 -17.40 -31.42 5.86
C PHE A 306 -18.22 -31.72 7.13
N GLU A 307 -19.29 -30.93 7.38
CA GLU A 307 -20.18 -31.11 8.54
C GLU A 307 -20.92 -32.47 8.50
N ALA A 308 -21.17 -32.99 7.31
CA ALA A 308 -21.75 -34.32 7.11
C ALA A 308 -20.73 -35.48 7.26
N ASN A 309 -19.46 -35.21 7.58
CA ASN A 309 -18.36 -36.19 7.69
C ASN A 309 -18.16 -37.04 6.40
N GLN A 310 -18.34 -36.42 5.22
CA GLN A 310 -18.24 -37.09 3.92
C GLN A 310 -16.91 -36.84 3.20
N LEU A 311 -15.98 -36.11 3.84
CA LEU A 311 -14.66 -35.85 3.29
C LEU A 311 -13.63 -36.88 3.75
N ILE A 312 -12.68 -37.22 2.86
CA ILE A 312 -11.67 -38.27 3.10
C ILE A 312 -10.54 -37.80 4.04
N GLY A 313 -10.20 -36.50 4.04
CA GLY A 313 -9.11 -35.94 4.84
C GLY A 313 -9.43 -35.91 6.35
N GLY A 314 -8.42 -35.75 7.18
CA GLY A 314 -8.58 -35.45 8.59
C GLY A 314 -9.03 -34.00 8.80
N ASP A 315 -9.45 -33.69 10.05
CA ASP A 315 -10.07 -32.40 10.40
C ASP A 315 -9.18 -31.20 10.03
N VAL A 316 -7.90 -31.25 10.34
CA VAL A 316 -6.93 -30.17 10.02
C VAL A 316 -6.85 -29.92 8.51
N ILE A 317 -6.71 -30.98 7.71
CA ILE A 317 -6.55 -30.85 6.25
C ILE A 317 -7.83 -30.31 5.63
N ASN A 318 -8.98 -30.86 6.02
CA ASN A 318 -10.26 -30.45 5.47
C ASN A 318 -10.60 -28.99 5.83
N LYS A 319 -10.37 -28.56 7.07
CA LYS A 319 -10.57 -27.16 7.47
C LYS A 319 -9.60 -26.22 6.76
N THR A 320 -8.32 -26.63 6.64
CA THR A 320 -7.33 -25.83 5.91
C THR A 320 -7.76 -25.59 4.45
N ILE A 321 -8.14 -26.65 3.72
CA ILE A 321 -8.60 -26.53 2.32
C ILE A 321 -9.85 -25.65 2.25
N MET A 322 -10.80 -25.88 3.13
CA MET A 322 -12.06 -25.14 3.20
C MET A 322 -11.80 -23.62 3.42
N TYR A 323 -10.94 -23.26 4.36
CA TYR A 323 -10.65 -21.87 4.67
C TYR A 323 -9.82 -21.18 3.61
N VAL A 324 -8.81 -21.86 3.04
CA VAL A 324 -8.06 -21.34 1.89
C VAL A 324 -9.01 -21.06 0.72
N SER A 325 -9.88 -22.01 0.38
CA SER A 325 -10.84 -21.85 -0.71
C SER A 325 -11.80 -20.69 -0.45
N ALA A 326 -12.34 -20.60 0.78
CA ALA A 326 -13.25 -19.52 1.18
C ALA A 326 -12.64 -18.13 0.96
N ILE A 327 -11.39 -17.92 1.42
CA ILE A 327 -10.69 -16.64 1.25
C ILE A 327 -10.42 -16.34 -0.24
N MET A 328 -10.01 -17.35 -1.02
CA MET A 328 -9.74 -17.18 -2.45
C MET A 328 -11.02 -16.85 -3.24
N GLU A 329 -12.16 -17.37 -2.84
CA GLU A 329 -13.46 -17.02 -3.41
C GLU A 329 -13.86 -15.58 -3.03
N VAL A 330 -13.63 -15.16 -1.77
CA VAL A 330 -13.83 -13.77 -1.33
C VAL A 330 -12.97 -12.80 -2.13
N LYS A 331 -11.67 -13.10 -2.28
CA LYS A 331 -10.78 -12.32 -3.15
C LYS A 331 -11.32 -12.23 -4.59
N SER A 332 -11.72 -13.35 -5.16
CA SER A 332 -12.26 -13.43 -6.54
C SER A 332 -13.57 -12.68 -6.71
N SER A 333 -14.25 -12.39 -5.62
CA SER A 333 -15.55 -11.68 -5.59
C SER A 333 -15.42 -10.25 -5.04
N MET A 334 -14.25 -9.65 -5.10
CA MET A 334 -14.00 -8.28 -4.64
C MET A 334 -14.27 -8.05 -3.14
N GLY A 335 -14.26 -9.11 -2.34
CA GLY A 335 -14.32 -9.00 -0.89
C GLY A 335 -13.01 -8.52 -0.28
N VAL A 336 -13.05 -8.13 1.00
CA VAL A 336 -11.86 -7.67 1.72
C VAL A 336 -10.98 -8.86 2.11
N ILE A 337 -9.70 -8.77 1.78
CA ILE A 337 -8.66 -9.75 2.13
C ILE A 337 -7.43 -9.05 2.68
N VAL A 338 -6.55 -9.81 3.32
CA VAL A 338 -5.20 -9.37 3.68
C VAL A 338 -4.21 -10.08 2.76
N ALA A 339 -3.40 -9.35 2.04
CA ALA A 339 -2.30 -9.94 1.27
C ALA A 339 -1.26 -10.54 2.23
N ALA A 340 -0.69 -11.74 1.89
CA ALA A 340 0.30 -12.39 2.73
C ALA A 340 1.27 -13.26 1.88
N PRO A 341 2.36 -12.68 1.35
CA PRO A 341 2.63 -11.24 1.15
C PRO A 341 1.93 -10.65 -0.07
N THR A 342 1.23 -11.44 -0.88
CA THR A 342 0.50 -10.99 -2.07
C THR A 342 -0.98 -11.34 -2.00
N ALA A 343 -1.83 -10.65 -2.79
CA ALA A 343 -3.23 -11.03 -2.92
C ALA A 343 -3.40 -12.45 -3.51
N GLY A 344 -2.44 -12.92 -4.30
CA GLY A 344 -2.43 -14.30 -4.84
C GLY A 344 -2.29 -15.37 -3.77
N SER A 345 -1.63 -15.07 -2.65
CA SER A 345 -1.37 -16.00 -1.54
C SER A 345 -2.18 -15.69 -0.27
N CYS A 346 -3.17 -14.80 -0.35
CA CYS A 346 -3.93 -14.32 0.80
C CYS A 346 -4.67 -15.40 1.59
N GLY A 347 -5.00 -16.54 0.97
CA GLY A 347 -5.67 -17.66 1.61
C GLY A 347 -4.71 -18.62 2.34
N GLY A 348 -3.45 -18.69 1.93
CA GLY A 348 -2.51 -19.71 2.42
C GLY A 348 -2.23 -19.59 3.91
N LEU A 349 -1.70 -18.45 4.34
CA LEU A 349 -1.37 -18.21 5.76
C LEU A 349 -2.60 -18.35 6.68
N PRO A 350 -3.69 -17.58 6.47
CA PRO A 350 -4.83 -17.68 7.39
C PRO A 350 -5.55 -19.02 7.31
N GLY A 351 -5.66 -19.63 6.14
CA GLY A 351 -6.31 -20.94 6.00
C GLY A 351 -5.59 -22.04 6.78
N VAL A 352 -4.26 -22.05 6.76
CA VAL A 352 -3.47 -23.02 7.53
C VAL A 352 -3.55 -22.71 9.03
N VAL A 353 -3.32 -21.47 9.44
CA VAL A 353 -3.31 -21.07 10.85
C VAL A 353 -4.66 -21.33 11.50
N PHE A 354 -5.74 -20.78 10.95
CA PHE A 354 -7.08 -20.95 11.50
C PHE A 354 -7.60 -22.39 11.35
N GLY A 355 -7.33 -23.04 10.21
CA GLY A 355 -7.73 -24.44 10.02
C GLY A 355 -7.09 -25.38 11.05
N THR A 356 -5.83 -25.14 11.39
CA THR A 356 -5.15 -25.89 12.44
C THR A 356 -5.66 -25.52 13.83
N ALA A 357 -5.73 -24.21 14.16
CA ALA A 357 -6.18 -23.74 15.48
C ALA A 357 -7.58 -24.25 15.82
N ASP A 358 -8.53 -24.11 14.89
CA ASP A 358 -9.91 -24.58 15.08
C ASP A 358 -10.01 -26.12 15.21
N SER A 359 -9.08 -26.86 14.57
CA SER A 359 -9.06 -28.32 14.67
C SER A 359 -8.51 -28.83 16.01
N ILE A 360 -7.63 -28.06 16.65
CA ILE A 360 -7.08 -28.39 17.97
C ILE A 360 -7.73 -27.57 19.10
N HIS A 361 -8.86 -26.94 18.82
CA HIS A 361 -9.66 -26.16 19.77
C HIS A 361 -8.87 -25.04 20.48
N LYS A 362 -8.03 -24.32 19.73
CA LYS A 362 -7.37 -23.11 20.20
C LYS A 362 -8.17 -21.90 19.79
N ASN A 363 -8.26 -20.93 20.71
CA ASN A 363 -8.87 -19.62 20.46
C ASN A 363 -7.88 -18.66 19.75
N GLU A 364 -8.34 -17.46 19.49
CA GLU A 364 -7.56 -16.40 18.80
C GLU A 364 -6.68 -15.55 19.74
N ASP A 365 -6.72 -15.81 21.05
CA ASP A 365 -5.95 -15.07 22.07
C ASP A 365 -4.46 -15.47 22.14
#